data_a861a10fa813c4878ff0a48dac93dc81
#
_entry.id   a861a10fa813c4878ff0a48dac93dc81
#
_cell.length_a   1.000
_cell.length_b   1.000
_cell.length_c   1.000
_cell.angle_alpha   90.00
_cell.angle_beta   90.00
_cell.angle_gamma   90.00
#
_symmetry.space_group_name_H-M   'P 1'
#
loop_
_entity.id
_entity.type
_entity.pdbx_description
1 polymer ?
#
loop_
_entity_poly.entity_id
_entity_poly.type
_entity_poly.pdbx_seq_one_letter_code
_entity_poly.pdbx_strand_id
1 'polypeptide(L)'
;MSSYLGRLLARCLSWVLRWAGRFGALESPWQRVPMRVPATAFGPGSRRQFADYFAGESGVHVESIDDIIEWLHGCEYVTDIDQFNERDLWQHPGAFERVRRGDCEDFALWAWRKLAEIGIEAEFCVGSVCCGGEPAIVRQHAWVVYRVNRTDFLFEPAARTRERMIRPLAEAQDEYVPHFAVDRRLSTSAFVGCILDSYRDKERRREPS
;
A
#
# COMPACT_ATOMS: atom_id res chain seq x y z
N MET A 1 19.66 3.32 -13.16
CA MET A 1 19.06 3.49 -11.83
C MET A 1 18.60 2.17 -11.17
N SER A 2 18.38 1.10 -11.94
CA SER A 2 17.94 -0.23 -11.43
C SER A 2 18.95 -0.94 -10.49
N SER A 3 20.25 -0.63 -10.54
CA SER A 3 21.27 -1.37 -9.77
C SER A 3 21.43 -0.92 -8.31
N TYR A 4 20.94 0.25 -7.93
CA TYR A 4 21.10 0.78 -6.57
C TYR A 4 20.01 0.22 -5.63
N LEU A 5 18.76 0.18 -6.11
CA LEU A 5 17.63 -0.42 -5.38
C LEU A 5 17.86 -1.92 -5.17
N GLY A 6 18.35 -2.62 -6.18
CA GLY A 6 18.68 -4.05 -6.08
C GLY A 6 19.79 -4.34 -5.06
N ARG A 7 20.79 -3.44 -4.93
CA ARG A 7 21.85 -3.58 -3.93
C ARG A 7 21.41 -3.23 -2.52
N LEU A 8 20.54 -2.23 -2.36
CA LEU A 8 19.95 -1.90 -1.05
C LEU A 8 19.07 -3.04 -0.55
N LEU A 9 18.18 -3.55 -1.40
CA LEU A 9 17.33 -4.70 -1.10
C LEU A 9 18.15 -5.96 -0.80
N ALA A 10 19.22 -6.23 -1.54
CA ALA A 10 20.11 -7.38 -1.30
C ALA A 10 20.86 -7.28 0.04
N ARG A 11 21.29 -6.08 0.45
CA ARG A 11 21.95 -5.84 1.76
C ARG A 11 20.95 -5.95 2.90
N CYS A 12 19.74 -5.40 2.74
CA CYS A 12 18.65 -5.57 3.69
C CYS A 12 18.26 -7.04 3.81
N LEU A 13 18.16 -7.75 2.69
CA LEU A 13 17.85 -9.18 2.64
C LEU A 13 18.89 -10.00 3.42
N SER A 14 20.19 -9.76 3.20
CA SER A 14 21.25 -10.50 3.90
C SER A 14 21.30 -10.20 5.40
N TRP A 15 20.87 -9.01 5.81
CA TRP A 15 20.78 -8.64 7.22
C TRP A 15 19.55 -9.29 7.89
N VAL A 16 18.39 -9.26 7.22
CA VAL A 16 17.16 -9.89 7.72
C VAL A 16 17.29 -11.42 7.77
N LEU A 17 17.94 -12.05 6.81
CA LEU A 17 18.20 -13.50 6.85
C LEU A 17 19.13 -13.89 7.98
N ARG A 18 20.16 -13.08 8.27
CA ARG A 18 21.00 -13.28 9.46
C ARG A 18 20.23 -13.06 10.75
N TRP A 19 19.28 -12.11 10.73
CA TRP A 19 18.42 -11.83 11.87
C TRP A 19 17.38 -12.95 12.06
N ALA A 20 16.74 -13.41 10.99
CA ALA A 20 15.78 -14.52 11.00
C ALA A 20 16.42 -15.86 11.45
N GLY A 21 17.64 -16.15 10.96
CA GLY A 21 18.40 -17.33 11.41
C GLY A 21 18.80 -17.29 12.90
N ARG A 22 18.72 -16.11 13.54
CA ARG A 22 19.04 -15.91 14.94
C ARG A 22 17.82 -16.01 15.88
N PHE A 23 16.59 -15.79 15.35
CA PHE A 23 15.36 -15.65 16.14
C PHE A 23 14.21 -16.59 15.73
N GLY A 24 14.48 -17.60 14.91
CA GLY A 24 13.45 -18.53 14.44
C GLY A 24 12.75 -18.08 13.17
N ALA A 25 11.80 -18.86 12.70
CA ALA A 25 11.09 -18.66 11.43
C ALA A 25 10.37 -17.30 11.38
N LEU A 26 10.37 -16.67 10.21
CA LEU A 26 9.54 -15.50 9.93
C LEU A 26 8.06 -15.96 9.95
N GLU A 27 7.32 -15.55 10.97
CA GLU A 27 6.01 -16.11 11.29
C GLU A 27 4.88 -15.50 10.46
N SER A 28 5.04 -14.25 9.95
CA SER A 28 3.98 -13.57 9.22
C SER A 28 4.53 -12.57 8.21
N PRO A 29 3.92 -12.45 7.01
CA PRO A 29 4.20 -11.36 6.07
C PRO A 29 4.01 -9.96 6.68
N TRP A 30 3.13 -9.83 7.65
CA TRP A 30 2.79 -8.60 8.37
C TRP A 30 3.76 -8.22 9.48
N GLN A 31 4.77 -9.06 9.74
CA GLN A 31 5.81 -8.74 10.71
C GLN A 31 6.63 -7.54 10.24
N ARG A 32 6.70 -6.49 11.08
CA ARG A 32 7.49 -5.29 10.78
C ARG A 32 8.97 -5.56 10.93
N VAL A 33 9.72 -4.99 9.99
CA VAL A 33 11.18 -4.96 10.01
C VAL A 33 11.62 -3.55 10.42
N PRO A 34 12.48 -3.38 11.44
CA PRO A 34 12.92 -2.07 11.91
C PRO A 34 13.88 -1.42 10.89
N MET A 35 13.32 -0.87 9.83
CA MET A 35 14.05 -0.25 8.74
C MET A 35 13.29 0.99 8.24
N ARG A 36 13.99 2.12 8.12
CA ARG A 36 13.45 3.28 7.42
C ARG A 36 13.45 3.04 5.92
N VAL A 37 12.34 3.36 5.28
CA VAL A 37 12.12 3.15 3.86
C VAL A 37 11.94 4.52 3.19
N PRO A 38 12.72 4.87 2.16
CA PRO A 38 12.49 6.11 1.43
C PRO A 38 11.19 6.04 0.63
N ALA A 39 10.51 7.18 0.44
CA ALA A 39 9.26 7.25 -0.32
C ALA A 39 9.38 6.59 -1.71
N THR A 40 10.51 6.76 -2.39
CA THR A 40 10.77 6.17 -3.71
C THR A 40 10.84 4.64 -3.74
N ALA A 41 10.83 3.97 -2.59
CA ALA A 41 10.78 2.50 -2.53
C ALA A 41 9.34 1.97 -2.63
N PHE A 42 8.35 2.82 -2.38
CA PHE A 42 6.93 2.42 -2.40
C PHE A 42 6.39 2.13 -3.80
N GLY A 43 6.98 2.71 -4.83
CA GLY A 43 6.62 2.47 -6.23
C GLY A 43 7.36 3.44 -7.16
N PRO A 44 7.43 3.14 -8.45
CA PRO A 44 8.08 4.02 -9.44
C PRO A 44 7.39 5.38 -9.55
N GLY A 45 6.07 5.44 -9.33
CA GLY A 45 5.26 6.67 -9.33
C GLY A 45 5.35 7.49 -8.05
N SER A 46 5.89 6.92 -6.96
CA SER A 46 6.11 7.62 -5.68
C SER A 46 7.26 8.60 -5.78
N ARG A 47 7.03 9.72 -6.46
CA ARG A 47 8.05 10.76 -6.75
C ARG A 47 8.05 11.89 -5.72
N ARG A 48 7.03 11.96 -4.84
CA ARG A 48 6.83 12.99 -3.83
C ARG A 48 7.22 12.49 -2.45
N GLN A 49 7.52 13.42 -1.55
CA GLN A 49 7.57 13.09 -0.12
C GLN A 49 6.14 12.88 0.38
N PHE A 50 5.94 11.96 1.32
CA PHE A 50 4.60 11.69 1.85
C PHE A 50 3.93 12.92 2.49
N ALA A 51 4.73 13.86 3.03
CA ALA A 51 4.22 15.13 3.53
C ALA A 51 3.48 15.95 2.45
N ASP A 52 3.92 15.84 1.21
CA ASP A 52 3.34 16.61 0.10
C ASP A 52 1.89 16.20 -0.17
N TYR A 53 1.50 14.95 0.10
CA TYR A 53 0.13 14.47 -0.10
C TYR A 53 -0.87 15.06 0.91
N PHE A 54 -0.38 15.67 1.98
CA PHE A 54 -1.18 16.43 2.96
C PHE A 54 -1.16 17.93 2.70
N ALA A 55 -0.34 18.40 1.76
CA ALA A 55 -0.25 19.83 1.45
C ALA A 55 -1.50 20.33 0.74
N GLY A 56 -1.79 21.62 0.88
CA GLY A 56 -2.92 22.27 0.26
C GLY A 56 -4.26 21.92 0.90
N GLU A 57 -5.27 22.72 0.55
CA GLU A 57 -6.64 22.52 1.04
C GLU A 57 -7.33 21.39 0.26
N SER A 58 -8.17 20.64 0.96
CA SER A 58 -9.10 19.71 0.35
C SER A 58 -10.44 20.41 0.10
N GLY A 59 -11.02 20.20 -1.08
CA GLY A 59 -12.36 20.66 -1.41
C GLY A 59 -13.46 19.74 -0.89
N VAL A 60 -13.09 18.57 -0.36
CA VAL A 60 -14.03 17.57 0.16
C VAL A 60 -13.91 17.49 1.67
N HIS A 61 -15.00 17.82 2.36
CA HIS A 61 -15.11 17.67 3.80
C HIS A 61 -15.77 16.33 4.14
N VAL A 62 -15.22 15.61 5.11
CA VAL A 62 -15.73 14.33 5.62
C VAL A 62 -15.69 14.36 7.14
N GLU A 63 -16.65 13.71 7.78
CA GLU A 63 -16.75 13.63 9.24
C GLU A 63 -16.68 12.19 9.74
N SER A 64 -16.84 11.23 8.83
CA SER A 64 -16.88 9.80 9.15
C SER A 64 -16.23 8.94 8.07
N ILE A 65 -16.00 7.66 8.39
CA ILE A 65 -15.56 6.66 7.42
C ILE A 65 -16.65 6.45 6.36
N ASP A 66 -17.92 6.58 6.72
CA ASP A 66 -19.02 6.41 5.80
C ASP A 66 -19.05 7.50 4.73
N ASP A 67 -18.72 8.74 5.09
CA ASP A 67 -18.59 9.84 4.12
C ASP A 67 -17.43 9.58 3.15
N ILE A 68 -16.32 9.02 3.66
CA ILE A 68 -15.17 8.62 2.81
C ILE A 68 -15.61 7.57 1.79
N ILE A 69 -16.33 6.53 2.23
CA ILE A 69 -16.83 5.46 1.38
C ILE A 69 -17.81 6.01 0.33
N GLU A 70 -18.77 6.83 0.74
CA GLU A 70 -19.78 7.41 -0.15
C GLU A 70 -19.11 8.25 -1.25
N TRP A 71 -18.13 9.08 -0.87
CA TRP A 71 -17.42 9.89 -1.84
C TRP A 71 -16.62 9.03 -2.84
N LEU A 72 -15.94 7.98 -2.36
CA LEU A 72 -15.17 7.05 -3.21
C LEU A 72 -16.06 6.25 -4.17
N HIS A 73 -17.28 5.93 -3.79
CA HIS A 73 -18.26 5.30 -4.70
C HIS A 73 -18.59 6.18 -5.90
N GLY A 74 -18.45 7.50 -5.78
CA GLY A 74 -18.60 8.47 -6.87
C GLY A 74 -17.37 8.59 -7.77
N CYS A 75 -16.28 7.85 -7.51
CA CYS A 75 -15.05 7.88 -8.29
C CYS A 75 -14.97 6.71 -9.29
N GLU A 76 -14.31 6.94 -10.41
CA GLU A 76 -14.05 5.95 -11.44
C GLU A 76 -12.65 5.36 -11.27
N TYR A 77 -12.55 4.02 -11.26
CA TYR A 77 -11.26 3.34 -11.31
C TYR A 77 -10.74 3.30 -12.75
N VAL A 78 -9.61 3.93 -12.99
CA VAL A 78 -8.95 4.02 -14.30
C VAL A 78 -7.45 3.87 -14.08
N THR A 79 -6.81 3.02 -14.86
CA THR A 79 -5.35 2.83 -14.74
C THR A 79 -4.60 4.06 -15.23
N ASP A 80 -3.41 4.29 -14.71
CA ASP A 80 -2.54 5.39 -15.13
C ASP A 80 -2.22 5.36 -16.62
N ILE A 81 -2.07 4.17 -17.19
CA ILE A 81 -1.81 4.04 -18.63
C ILE A 81 -2.99 4.54 -19.47
N ASP A 82 -4.22 4.29 -19.01
CA ASP A 82 -5.43 4.72 -19.73
C ASP A 82 -5.74 6.21 -19.50
N GLN A 83 -5.36 6.75 -18.34
CA GLN A 83 -5.67 8.14 -17.99
C GLN A 83 -4.57 9.11 -18.41
N PHE A 84 -3.29 8.75 -18.25
CA PHE A 84 -2.15 9.64 -18.40
C PHE A 84 -1.13 9.16 -19.42
N ASN A 85 -1.31 7.96 -20.01
CA ASN A 85 -0.29 7.28 -20.83
C ASN A 85 1.05 7.10 -20.07
N GLU A 86 0.98 6.97 -18.75
CA GLU A 86 2.09 6.69 -17.85
C GLU A 86 1.91 5.30 -17.25
N ARG A 87 2.99 4.65 -16.80
CA ARG A 87 2.88 3.30 -16.20
C ARG A 87 2.49 3.32 -14.72
N ASP A 88 2.86 4.38 -14.03
CA ASP A 88 2.66 4.53 -12.59
C ASP A 88 2.83 6.03 -12.24
N LEU A 89 1.76 6.71 -11.91
CA LEU A 89 1.72 8.14 -11.64
C LEU A 89 0.78 8.45 -10.48
N TRP A 90 1.34 8.63 -9.31
CA TRP A 90 0.59 8.91 -8.09
C TRP A 90 0.08 10.34 -8.07
N GLN A 91 -1.22 10.50 -8.15
CA GLN A 91 -1.86 11.81 -8.09
C GLN A 91 -1.78 12.38 -6.66
N HIS A 92 -1.69 13.69 -6.57
CA HIS A 92 -1.93 14.38 -5.31
C HIS A 92 -3.43 14.27 -4.96
N PRO A 93 -3.83 14.03 -3.67
CA PRO A 93 -5.23 13.91 -3.27
C PRO A 93 -6.14 15.02 -3.79
N GLY A 94 -5.68 16.28 -3.75
CA GLY A 94 -6.43 17.41 -4.32
C GLY A 94 -6.57 17.39 -5.85
N ALA A 95 -5.69 16.70 -6.58
CA ALA A 95 -5.87 16.44 -8.00
C ALA A 95 -6.91 15.36 -8.25
N PHE A 96 -6.82 14.26 -7.50
CA PHE A 96 -7.79 13.17 -7.51
C PHE A 96 -9.22 13.66 -7.17
N GLU A 97 -9.36 14.56 -6.17
CA GLU A 97 -10.67 15.19 -5.86
C GLU A 97 -11.31 15.90 -7.05
N ARG A 98 -10.51 16.58 -7.86
CA ARG A 98 -11.03 17.33 -9.02
C ARG A 98 -11.45 16.44 -10.17
N VAL A 99 -10.70 15.37 -10.42
CA VAL A 99 -10.95 14.50 -11.59
C VAL A 99 -11.80 13.29 -11.26
N ARG A 100 -11.82 12.84 -10.00
CA ARG A 100 -12.53 11.65 -9.49
C ARG A 100 -12.24 10.39 -10.30
N ARG A 101 -11.01 10.29 -10.81
CA ARG A 101 -10.53 9.17 -11.62
C ARG A 101 -9.09 8.86 -11.23
N GLY A 102 -8.76 7.59 -11.07
CA GLY A 102 -7.43 7.12 -10.74
C GLY A 102 -7.41 5.64 -10.45
N ASP A 103 -6.28 5.11 -10.01
CA ASP A 103 -6.16 3.70 -9.66
C ASP A 103 -5.88 3.48 -8.16
N CYS A 104 -5.31 2.35 -7.78
CA CYS A 104 -5.31 1.90 -6.39
C CYS A 104 -4.59 2.87 -5.44
N GLU A 105 -3.45 3.44 -5.84
CA GLU A 105 -2.70 4.35 -4.99
C GLU A 105 -3.36 5.72 -4.85
N ASP A 106 -4.05 6.21 -5.89
CA ASP A 106 -4.78 7.47 -5.84
C ASP A 106 -5.94 7.39 -4.84
N PHE A 107 -6.72 6.30 -4.94
CA PHE A 107 -7.80 6.00 -4.00
C PHE A 107 -7.26 5.85 -2.57
N ALA A 108 -6.15 5.12 -2.40
CA ALA A 108 -5.58 4.84 -1.08
C ALA A 108 -4.94 6.08 -0.45
N LEU A 109 -4.20 6.90 -1.20
CA LEU A 109 -3.60 8.15 -0.71
C LEU A 109 -4.68 9.16 -0.28
N TRP A 110 -5.75 9.26 -1.06
CA TRP A 110 -6.87 10.13 -0.71
C TRP A 110 -7.58 9.65 0.56
N ALA A 111 -7.91 8.36 0.64
CA ALA A 111 -8.55 7.77 1.81
C ALA A 111 -7.68 7.91 3.07
N TRP A 112 -6.37 7.68 2.96
CA TRP A 112 -5.42 7.85 4.05
C TRP A 112 -5.40 9.30 4.57
N ARG A 113 -5.37 10.28 3.67
CA ARG A 113 -5.46 11.70 4.01
C ARG A 113 -6.77 11.99 4.76
N LYS A 114 -7.91 11.51 4.27
CA LYS A 114 -9.22 11.74 4.88
C LYS A 114 -9.35 11.13 6.27
N LEU A 115 -8.86 9.90 6.45
CA LEU A 115 -8.80 9.27 7.78
C LEU A 115 -7.95 10.10 8.75
N ALA A 116 -6.82 10.62 8.30
CA ALA A 116 -5.99 11.48 9.12
C ALA A 116 -6.66 12.82 9.46
N GLU A 117 -7.41 13.43 8.53
CA GLU A 117 -8.17 14.68 8.73
C GLU A 117 -9.26 14.52 9.81
N ILE A 118 -9.94 13.36 9.87
CA ILE A 118 -10.92 13.04 10.92
C ILE A 118 -10.31 12.41 12.19
N GLY A 119 -8.99 12.41 12.31
CA GLY A 119 -8.27 12.00 13.52
C GLY A 119 -8.10 10.50 13.71
N ILE A 120 -8.41 9.68 12.71
CA ILE A 120 -8.24 8.22 12.77
C ILE A 120 -6.77 7.86 12.51
N GLU A 121 -6.22 6.96 13.34
CA GLU A 121 -4.89 6.39 13.10
C GLU A 121 -4.95 5.47 11.89
N ALA A 122 -4.19 5.80 10.85
CA ALA A 122 -4.15 5.05 9.61
C ALA A 122 -2.75 5.02 9.01
N GLU A 123 -2.50 3.99 8.21
CA GLU A 123 -1.27 3.78 7.46
C GLU A 123 -1.61 3.53 5.99
N PHE A 124 -0.96 4.24 5.10
CA PHE A 124 -0.95 3.92 3.68
C PHE A 124 0.02 2.78 3.45
N CYS A 125 -0.45 1.72 2.82
CA CYS A 125 0.29 0.48 2.58
C CYS A 125 0.44 0.21 1.09
N VAL A 126 1.59 -0.31 0.70
CA VAL A 126 1.82 -0.90 -0.63
C VAL A 126 2.37 -2.31 -0.48
N GLY A 127 2.03 -3.18 -1.42
CA GLY A 127 2.48 -4.56 -1.41
C GLY A 127 1.80 -5.38 -2.50
N SER A 128 1.62 -6.66 -2.25
CA SER A 128 1.01 -7.59 -3.18
C SER A 128 -0.35 -8.06 -2.67
N VAL A 129 -1.29 -8.22 -3.59
CA VAL A 129 -2.59 -8.86 -3.32
C VAL A 129 -2.68 -10.14 -4.12
N CYS A 130 -3.06 -11.22 -3.44
CA CYS A 130 -3.32 -12.50 -4.05
C CYS A 130 -4.78 -12.55 -4.54
N CYS A 131 -5.00 -12.32 -5.82
CA CYS A 131 -6.32 -12.51 -6.42
C CYS A 131 -6.55 -14.01 -6.63
N GLY A 132 -7.61 -14.54 -5.98
CA GLY A 132 -7.93 -15.97 -6.04
C GLY A 132 -8.05 -16.51 -7.47
N GLY A 133 -7.62 -17.74 -7.66
CA GLY A 133 -7.59 -18.47 -8.94
C GLY A 133 -6.41 -19.42 -8.95
N GLU A 134 -6.42 -20.44 -9.82
CA GLU A 134 -5.25 -21.26 -10.09
C GLU A 134 -4.79 -21.02 -11.54
N PRO A 135 -3.55 -20.54 -11.78
CA PRO A 135 -2.57 -20.09 -10.77
C PRO A 135 -2.93 -18.76 -10.11
N ALA A 136 -2.56 -18.60 -8.84
CA ALA A 136 -2.80 -17.38 -8.10
C ALA A 136 -2.13 -16.15 -8.79
N ILE A 137 -2.93 -15.15 -9.11
CA ILE A 137 -2.43 -13.90 -9.72
C ILE A 137 -2.02 -12.97 -8.58
N VAL A 138 -0.74 -12.64 -8.52
CA VAL A 138 -0.19 -11.66 -7.59
C VAL A 138 -0.07 -10.32 -8.30
N ARG A 139 -0.69 -9.29 -7.75
CA ARG A 139 -0.64 -7.93 -8.29
C ARG A 139 -0.08 -6.97 -7.25
N GLN A 140 0.73 -6.02 -7.70
CA GLN A 140 1.10 -4.86 -6.88
C GLN A 140 -0.14 -4.03 -6.62
N HIS A 141 -0.27 -3.55 -5.38
CA HIS A 141 -1.48 -2.87 -4.95
C HIS A 141 -1.20 -1.88 -3.82
N ALA A 142 -2.10 -0.91 -3.64
CA ALA A 142 -2.09 0.04 -2.54
C ALA A 142 -3.43 0.01 -1.80
N TRP A 143 -3.37 0.07 -0.47
CA TRP A 143 -4.53 0.07 0.42
C TRP A 143 -4.24 0.86 1.69
N VAL A 144 -5.20 0.94 2.60
CA VAL A 144 -5.03 1.57 3.90
C VAL A 144 -5.29 0.56 5.01
N VAL A 145 -4.53 0.63 6.09
CA VAL A 145 -4.84 -0.02 7.36
C VAL A 145 -5.16 1.07 8.38
N TYR A 146 -6.27 0.96 9.08
CA TYR A 146 -6.64 1.92 10.10
C TYR A 146 -7.06 1.23 11.40
N ARG A 147 -7.00 1.97 12.51
CA ARG A 147 -7.28 1.45 13.86
C ARG A 147 -8.44 2.17 14.53
N VAL A 148 -9.41 1.40 14.98
CA VAL A 148 -10.52 1.86 15.81
C VAL A 148 -10.69 0.91 16.98
N ASN A 149 -10.82 1.43 18.20
CA ASN A 149 -11.05 0.65 19.41
C ASN A 149 -10.07 -0.52 19.59
N ARG A 150 -8.77 -0.30 19.29
CA ARG A 150 -7.68 -1.31 19.34
C ARG A 150 -7.81 -2.45 18.32
N THR A 151 -8.73 -2.33 17.36
CA THR A 151 -8.89 -3.29 16.26
C THR A 151 -8.36 -2.67 14.97
N ASP A 152 -7.54 -3.43 14.26
CA ASP A 152 -7.04 -3.03 12.94
C ASP A 152 -7.99 -3.51 11.84
N PHE A 153 -8.29 -2.61 10.93
CA PHE A 153 -9.11 -2.85 9.76
C PHE A 153 -8.30 -2.61 8.49
N LEU A 154 -8.48 -3.47 7.52
CA LEU A 154 -8.08 -3.22 6.15
C LEU A 154 -9.16 -2.35 5.50
N PHE A 155 -8.76 -1.27 4.87
CA PHE A 155 -9.59 -0.46 4.00
C PHE A 155 -9.06 -0.57 2.57
N GLU A 156 -9.88 -1.14 1.71
CA GLU A 156 -9.67 -1.28 0.27
C GLU A 156 -10.48 -0.20 -0.47
N PRO A 157 -9.91 1.01 -0.69
CA PRO A 157 -10.69 2.15 -1.18
C PRO A 157 -11.20 2.00 -2.62
N ALA A 158 -10.55 1.14 -3.41
CA ALA A 158 -10.92 0.87 -4.79
C ALA A 158 -12.01 -0.21 -4.95
N ALA A 159 -12.40 -0.88 -3.85
CA ALA A 159 -13.49 -1.87 -3.89
C ALA A 159 -14.85 -1.20 -4.13
N ARG A 160 -15.80 -1.97 -4.65
CA ARG A 160 -17.10 -1.45 -5.06
C ARG A 160 -18.22 -1.66 -4.05
N THR A 161 -18.02 -2.51 -3.06
CA THR A 161 -19.01 -2.74 -1.99
C THR A 161 -18.39 -2.50 -0.63
N ARG A 162 -19.21 -2.04 0.32
CA ARG A 162 -18.75 -1.72 1.68
C ARG A 162 -18.07 -2.91 2.35
N GLU A 163 -18.59 -4.11 2.19
CA GLU A 163 -18.07 -5.35 2.78
C GLU A 163 -16.69 -5.71 2.25
N ARG A 164 -16.39 -5.30 1.01
CA ARG A 164 -15.06 -5.46 0.42
C ARG A 164 -14.15 -4.28 0.75
N MET A 165 -14.71 -3.09 0.93
CA MET A 165 -13.92 -1.91 1.29
C MET A 165 -13.38 -2.01 2.72
N ILE A 166 -14.15 -2.50 3.67
CA ILE A 166 -13.74 -2.57 5.08
C ILE A 166 -13.90 -3.99 5.60
N ARG A 167 -12.78 -4.53 6.05
CA ARG A 167 -12.73 -5.85 6.70
C ARG A 167 -11.81 -5.81 7.92
N PRO A 168 -12.08 -6.58 8.98
CA PRO A 168 -11.09 -6.81 10.02
C PRO A 168 -9.76 -7.29 9.39
N LEU A 169 -8.64 -6.71 9.79
CA LEU A 169 -7.34 -7.07 9.20
C LEU A 169 -7.04 -8.57 9.38
N ALA A 170 -7.44 -9.16 10.50
CA ALA A 170 -7.26 -10.57 10.77
C ALA A 170 -7.93 -11.51 9.74
N GLU A 171 -8.99 -11.04 9.08
CA GLU A 171 -9.70 -11.80 8.02
C GLU A 171 -9.11 -11.58 6.63
N ALA A 172 -8.38 -10.48 6.43
CA ALA A 172 -7.84 -10.08 5.13
C ALA A 172 -6.33 -10.34 4.99
N GLN A 173 -5.62 -10.60 6.10
CA GLN A 173 -4.17 -10.65 6.14
C GLN A 173 -3.53 -11.73 5.26
N ASP A 174 -4.26 -12.80 4.90
CA ASP A 174 -3.75 -13.85 4.04
C ASP A 174 -3.83 -13.50 2.54
N GLU A 175 -4.69 -12.53 2.20
CA GLU A 175 -4.85 -12.04 0.83
C GLU A 175 -3.88 -10.90 0.51
N TYR A 176 -3.51 -10.10 1.52
CA TYR A 176 -2.70 -8.89 1.39
C TYR A 176 -1.33 -9.10 2.01
N VAL A 177 -0.28 -8.95 1.23
CA VAL A 177 1.12 -9.11 1.65
C VAL A 177 1.77 -7.74 1.63
N PRO A 178 1.91 -7.04 2.78
CA PRO A 178 2.47 -5.70 2.80
C PRO A 178 3.99 -5.73 2.55
N HIS A 179 4.45 -4.76 1.78
CA HIS A 179 5.88 -4.50 1.57
C HIS A 179 6.33 -3.31 2.40
N PHE A 180 5.62 -2.20 2.28
CA PHE A 180 5.94 -0.95 2.97
C PHE A 180 4.65 -0.28 3.46
N ALA A 181 4.78 0.46 4.56
CA ALA A 181 3.73 1.34 5.03
C ALA A 181 4.30 2.68 5.50
N VAL A 182 3.45 3.70 5.49
CA VAL A 182 3.71 5.01 6.09
C VAL A 182 2.53 5.41 6.97
N ASP A 183 2.82 5.84 8.19
CA ASP A 183 1.82 6.30 9.13
C ASP A 183 1.53 7.81 8.99
N ARG A 184 0.53 8.33 9.72
CA ARG A 184 0.17 9.76 9.73
C ARG A 184 1.28 10.67 10.26
N ARG A 185 2.29 10.14 10.96
CA ARG A 185 3.49 10.87 11.42
C ARG A 185 4.61 10.83 10.41
N LEU A 186 4.33 10.27 9.23
CA LEU A 186 5.26 10.09 8.12
C LEU A 186 6.42 9.13 8.46
N SER A 187 6.23 8.28 9.47
CA SER A 187 7.16 7.20 9.77
C SER A 187 6.92 6.04 8.82
N THR A 188 7.96 5.61 8.13
CA THR A 188 7.89 4.49 7.20
C THR A 188 8.29 3.17 7.87
N SER A 189 7.68 2.08 7.43
CA SER A 189 7.99 0.72 7.88
C SER A 189 8.16 -0.20 6.68
N ALA A 190 9.02 -1.21 6.83
CA ALA A 190 9.06 -2.35 5.93
C ALA A 190 8.47 -3.59 6.60
N PHE A 191 8.04 -4.56 5.79
CA PHE A 191 7.46 -5.81 6.25
C PHE A 191 8.22 -7.02 5.68
N VAL A 192 8.10 -8.16 6.36
CA VAL A 192 8.64 -9.44 5.90
C VAL A 192 8.08 -9.83 4.53
N GLY A 193 6.85 -9.44 4.22
CA GLY A 193 6.22 -9.64 2.93
C GLY A 193 7.05 -9.18 1.74
N CYS A 194 7.72 -8.03 1.84
CA CYS A 194 8.64 -7.54 0.80
C CYS A 194 9.78 -8.54 0.50
N ILE A 195 10.25 -9.24 1.52
CA ILE A 195 11.33 -10.23 1.40
C ILE A 195 10.79 -11.49 0.73
N LEU A 196 9.63 -11.98 1.19
CA LEU A 196 9.02 -13.20 0.68
C LEU A 196 8.71 -13.09 -0.81
N ASP A 197 8.12 -11.99 -1.26
CA ASP A 197 7.79 -11.78 -2.67
C ASP A 197 9.05 -11.63 -3.54
N SER A 198 10.10 -11.00 -3.02
CA SER A 198 11.40 -10.92 -3.72
C SER A 198 12.04 -12.30 -3.95
N TYR A 199 11.78 -13.28 -3.08
CA TYR A 199 12.23 -14.66 -3.27
C TYR A 199 11.38 -15.38 -4.31
N ARG A 200 10.06 -15.29 -4.23
CA ARG A 200 9.12 -15.91 -5.18
C ARG A 200 9.40 -15.45 -6.62
N ASP A 201 9.67 -14.16 -6.82
CA ASP A 201 10.02 -13.61 -8.12
C ASP A 201 11.34 -14.16 -8.68
N LYS A 202 12.32 -14.42 -7.81
CA LYS A 202 13.60 -15.02 -8.24
C LYS A 202 13.45 -16.48 -8.60
N GLU A 203 12.64 -17.23 -7.90
CA GLU A 203 12.36 -18.65 -8.20
C GLU A 203 11.62 -18.78 -9.52
N ARG A 204 10.55 -18.01 -9.76
CA ARG A 204 9.82 -17.98 -11.04
C ARG A 204 10.71 -17.68 -12.25
N ARG A 205 11.73 -16.83 -12.09
CA ARG A 205 12.70 -16.51 -13.16
C ARG A 205 13.75 -17.59 -13.39
N ARG A 206 13.86 -18.58 -12.52
CA ARG A 206 14.82 -19.70 -12.61
C ARG A 206 14.20 -20.97 -13.16
N GLU A 207 12.87 -21.09 -13.19
CA GLU A 207 12.18 -22.20 -13.83
C GLU A 207 12.31 -22.04 -15.35
N PRO A 208 12.95 -23.00 -16.06
CA PRO A 208 13.02 -22.97 -17.51
C PRO A 208 11.63 -23.25 -18.07
N SER A 209 11.21 -22.44 -19.01
CA SER A 209 10.01 -22.61 -19.84
C SER A 209 10.10 -23.85 -20.72
#